data_57b08bf9b7bcd0e589832bf2ed5c3b39
#
_entry.id   57b08bf9b7bcd0e589832bf2ed5c3b39
#
_cell.length_a   1.000
_cell.length_b   1.000
_cell.length_c   1.000
_cell.angle_alpha   90.00
_cell.angle_beta   90.00
_cell.angle_gamma   90.00
#
_symmetry.space_group_name_H-M   'P 1'
#
loop_
_entity.id
_entity.type
_entity.pdbx_description
1 polymer ?
#
loop_
_entity_poly.entity_id
_entity_poly.type
_entity_poly.pdbx_seq_one_letter_code
_entity_poly.pdbx_strand_id
1 'polypeptide(L)'
;MKTRIQMFVLLAISFFFAACAHHRDVRPGANGVHRVVIPTEDTDAAARNGMDQAEHFCQERYQNHAVIVDEKKAYTGSMKEEDYKRGKTISKVAQAVGGSGYVFGGQNERTAGGLVGLGGAIGDSALGKGYEFSMNFKCAN
;
A
#
# COMPACT_ATOMS: atom_id res chain seq x y z
N MET A 1 44.01 16.37 -4.41
CA MET A 1 43.02 16.29 -5.50
C MET A 1 42.40 14.90 -5.68
N LYS A 2 43.15 13.80 -5.60
CA LYS A 2 42.64 12.43 -5.78
C LYS A 2 41.50 12.06 -4.80
N THR A 3 41.59 12.42 -3.51
CA THR A 3 40.59 12.09 -2.48
C THR A 3 39.23 12.77 -2.70
N ARG A 4 39.22 13.99 -3.22
CA ARG A 4 37.98 14.71 -3.52
C ARG A 4 37.23 14.12 -4.72
N ILE A 5 37.96 13.67 -5.73
CA ILE A 5 37.39 13.00 -6.92
C ILE A 5 36.80 11.65 -6.54
N GLN A 6 37.47 10.86 -5.67
CA GLN A 6 36.92 9.59 -5.18
C GLN A 6 35.62 9.77 -4.38
N MET A 7 35.54 10.83 -3.57
CA MET A 7 34.32 11.11 -2.79
C MET A 7 33.14 11.50 -3.68
N PHE A 8 33.38 12.25 -4.76
CA PHE A 8 32.35 12.61 -5.74
C PHE A 8 31.87 11.39 -6.56
N VAL A 9 32.77 10.49 -6.92
CA VAL A 9 32.42 9.26 -7.66
C VAL A 9 31.59 8.32 -6.78
N LEU A 10 31.93 8.16 -5.49
CA LEU A 10 31.15 7.35 -4.55
C LEU A 10 29.75 7.94 -4.29
N LEU A 11 29.65 9.28 -4.21
CA LEU A 11 28.36 9.96 -4.04
C LEU A 11 27.47 9.82 -5.29
N ALA A 12 28.04 9.91 -6.49
CA ALA A 12 27.32 9.73 -7.74
C ALA A 12 26.79 8.30 -7.92
N ILE A 13 27.55 7.28 -7.51
CA ILE A 13 27.13 5.87 -7.60
C ILE A 13 25.95 5.58 -6.68
N SER A 14 25.86 6.25 -5.51
CA SER A 14 24.77 6.06 -4.56
C SER A 14 23.40 6.50 -5.09
N PHE A 15 23.35 7.44 -6.03
CA PHE A 15 22.11 7.93 -6.63
C PHE A 15 21.50 6.97 -7.66
N PHE A 16 22.26 6.03 -8.21
CA PHE A 16 21.75 5.10 -9.23
C PHE A 16 20.95 3.92 -8.66
N PHE A 17 20.98 3.68 -7.34
CA PHE A 17 20.25 2.55 -6.73
C PHE A 17 18.84 2.89 -6.25
N ALA A 18 18.38 4.12 -6.39
CA ALA A 18 17.01 4.52 -6.07
C ALA A 18 16.03 4.26 -7.23
N ALA A 19 16.19 3.18 -7.98
CA ALA A 19 15.17 2.71 -8.90
C ALA A 19 14.01 2.12 -8.08
N CYS A 20 13.10 2.97 -7.61
CA CYS A 20 11.86 2.53 -7.00
C CYS A 20 11.08 1.70 -8.04
N ALA A 21 10.80 0.45 -7.73
CA ALA A 21 9.90 -0.37 -8.53
C ALA A 21 8.48 0.20 -8.42
N HIS A 22 8.12 1.13 -9.31
CA HIS A 22 6.82 1.80 -9.32
C HIS A 22 5.66 0.89 -9.72
N HIS A 23 5.93 -0.33 -10.21
CA HIS A 23 4.94 -1.31 -10.66
C HIS A 23 5.18 -2.71 -10.11
N ARG A 24 5.52 -2.81 -8.82
CA ARG A 24 5.89 -4.06 -8.15
C ARG A 24 4.77 -5.11 -8.09
N ASP A 25 3.50 -4.67 -8.14
CA ASP A 25 2.34 -5.54 -8.07
C ASP A 25 1.84 -5.95 -9.46
N VAL A 26 2.49 -5.44 -10.53
CA VAL A 26 2.19 -5.80 -11.91
C VAL A 26 2.80 -7.16 -12.25
N ARG A 27 1.97 -8.04 -12.78
CA ARG A 27 2.34 -9.36 -13.28
C ARG A 27 2.16 -9.37 -14.80
N PRO A 28 3.25 -9.34 -15.58
CA PRO A 28 3.16 -9.47 -17.02
C PRO A 28 2.50 -10.79 -17.41
N GLY A 29 1.55 -10.74 -18.31
CA GLY A 29 0.83 -11.90 -18.79
C GLY A 29 1.07 -12.17 -20.29
N ALA A 30 0.62 -13.32 -20.75
CA ALA A 30 0.66 -13.70 -22.15
C ALA A 30 -0.36 -12.87 -22.97
N ASN A 31 -0.15 -12.79 -24.30
CA ASN A 31 -1.04 -12.12 -25.25
C ASN A 31 -1.28 -10.62 -24.96
N GLY A 32 -0.33 -9.94 -24.30
CA GLY A 32 -0.42 -8.52 -24.01
C GLY A 32 -1.44 -8.15 -22.93
N VAL A 33 -2.02 -9.12 -22.23
CA VAL A 33 -2.86 -8.87 -21.06
C VAL A 33 -2.02 -9.01 -19.82
N HIS A 34 -1.89 -7.93 -19.06
CA HIS A 34 -1.15 -7.86 -17.81
C HIS A 34 -2.13 -7.79 -16.63
N ARG A 35 -1.67 -8.12 -15.43
CA ARG A 35 -2.50 -8.13 -14.23
C ARG A 35 -1.81 -7.40 -13.07
N VAL A 36 -2.57 -6.57 -12.36
CA VAL A 36 -2.20 -6.03 -11.05
C VAL A 36 -2.99 -6.77 -9.98
N VAL A 37 -2.34 -7.11 -8.85
CA VAL A 37 -2.99 -7.71 -7.69
C VAL A 37 -2.49 -7.04 -6.43
N ILE A 38 -3.40 -6.37 -5.71
CA ILE A 38 -3.08 -5.58 -4.53
C ILE A 38 -3.92 -6.05 -3.34
N PRO A 39 -3.33 -6.73 -2.34
CA PRO A 39 -3.99 -6.97 -1.07
C PRO A 39 -4.21 -5.63 -0.34
N THR A 40 -5.42 -5.36 0.13
CA THR A 40 -5.78 -4.04 0.66
C THR A 40 -6.85 -4.10 1.75
N GLU A 41 -6.97 -3.03 2.49
CA GLU A 41 -8.12 -2.72 3.35
C GLU A 41 -9.10 -1.75 2.66
N ASP A 42 -8.59 -0.93 1.74
CA ASP A 42 -9.32 0.06 0.98
C ASP A 42 -9.22 -0.26 -0.52
N THR A 43 -10.31 -0.80 -1.05
CA THR A 43 -10.38 -1.21 -2.46
C THR A 43 -10.32 -0.04 -3.42
N ASP A 44 -10.74 1.16 -3.01
CA ASP A 44 -10.73 2.33 -3.89
C ASP A 44 -9.34 2.97 -3.95
N ALA A 45 -8.62 2.98 -2.82
CA ALA A 45 -7.21 3.35 -2.82
C ALA A 45 -6.36 2.35 -3.62
N ALA A 46 -6.65 1.05 -3.52
CA ALA A 46 -5.97 0.02 -4.29
C ALA A 46 -6.26 0.14 -5.79
N ALA A 47 -7.47 0.51 -6.19
CA ALA A 47 -7.82 0.73 -7.60
C ALA A 47 -7.00 1.88 -8.19
N ARG A 48 -6.92 3.02 -7.50
CA ARG A 48 -6.07 4.15 -7.93
C ARG A 48 -4.60 3.75 -8.05
N ASN A 49 -4.05 3.10 -7.02
CA ASN A 49 -2.67 2.62 -7.04
C ASN A 49 -2.41 1.60 -8.15
N GLY A 50 -3.37 0.68 -8.38
CA GLY A 50 -3.29 -0.31 -9.46
C GLY A 50 -3.24 0.35 -10.84
N MET A 51 -4.04 1.39 -11.06
CA MET A 51 -4.04 2.16 -12.30
C MET A 51 -2.73 2.90 -12.51
N ASP A 52 -2.20 3.56 -11.46
CA ASP A 52 -0.91 4.25 -11.53
C ASP A 52 0.23 3.28 -11.85
N GLN A 53 0.24 2.09 -11.25
CA GLN A 53 1.23 1.06 -11.54
C GLN A 53 1.11 0.52 -12.97
N ALA A 54 -0.13 0.31 -13.47
CA ALA A 54 -0.39 -0.16 -14.83
C ALA A 54 0.06 0.88 -15.87
N GLU A 55 -0.28 2.15 -15.64
CA GLU A 55 0.12 3.25 -16.52
C GLU A 55 1.65 3.38 -16.58
N HIS A 56 2.31 3.40 -15.42
CA HIS A 56 3.76 3.46 -15.34
C HIS A 56 4.44 2.27 -16.05
N PHE A 57 3.91 1.06 -15.87
CA PHE A 57 4.39 -0.14 -16.54
C PHE A 57 4.27 -0.03 -18.06
N CYS A 58 3.11 0.43 -18.58
CA CYS A 58 2.89 0.58 -20.00
C CYS A 58 3.77 1.68 -20.62
N GLN A 59 3.95 2.79 -19.92
CA GLN A 59 4.83 3.88 -20.38
C GLN A 59 6.29 3.42 -20.44
N GLU A 60 6.78 2.73 -19.38
CA GLU A 60 8.17 2.34 -19.27
C GLU A 60 8.53 1.22 -20.26
N ARG A 61 7.63 0.24 -20.46
CA ARG A 61 7.91 -0.96 -21.24
C ARG A 61 7.54 -0.85 -22.72
N TYR A 62 6.47 -0.10 -23.01
CA TYR A 62 5.85 -0.09 -24.34
C TYR A 62 5.65 1.31 -24.90
N GLN A 63 5.93 2.36 -24.12
CA GLN A 63 5.65 3.77 -24.48
C GLN A 63 4.18 4.02 -24.85
N ASN A 64 3.28 3.28 -24.19
CA ASN A 64 1.83 3.26 -24.39
C ASN A 64 1.10 3.55 -23.07
N HIS A 65 -0.23 3.67 -23.15
CA HIS A 65 -1.10 3.86 -22.00
C HIS A 65 -1.74 2.56 -21.53
N ALA A 66 -2.12 2.49 -20.25
CA ALA A 66 -2.85 1.36 -19.72
C ALA A 66 -4.33 1.45 -20.07
N VAL A 67 -4.88 0.40 -20.65
CA VAL A 67 -6.31 0.24 -20.92
C VAL A 67 -6.84 -0.90 -20.07
N ILE A 68 -7.79 -0.60 -19.18
CA ILE A 68 -8.41 -1.58 -18.30
C ILE A 68 -9.27 -2.53 -19.12
N VAL A 69 -9.10 -3.82 -18.92
CA VAL A 69 -9.90 -4.90 -19.50
C VAL A 69 -10.97 -5.37 -18.52
N ASP A 70 -10.59 -5.54 -17.25
CA ASP A 70 -11.46 -6.05 -16.20
C ASP A 70 -10.93 -5.65 -14.82
N GLU A 71 -11.82 -5.40 -13.88
CA GLU A 71 -11.53 -5.12 -12.47
C GLU A 71 -12.35 -6.02 -11.56
N LYS A 72 -11.72 -6.48 -10.48
CA LYS A 72 -12.39 -7.29 -9.47
C LYS A 72 -11.95 -6.85 -8.07
N LYS A 73 -12.94 -6.65 -7.21
CA LYS A 73 -12.77 -6.43 -5.76
C LYS A 73 -13.34 -7.65 -5.04
N ALA A 74 -12.54 -8.33 -4.26
CA ALA A 74 -12.96 -9.54 -3.56
C ALA A 74 -12.53 -9.50 -2.09
N TYR A 75 -13.40 -9.96 -1.20
CA TYR A 75 -13.03 -10.25 0.16
C TYR A 75 -12.32 -11.62 0.21
N THR A 76 -11.13 -11.65 0.79
CA THR A 76 -10.26 -12.84 0.88
C THR A 76 -9.86 -13.18 2.31
N GLY A 77 -10.44 -12.46 3.30
CA GLY A 77 -10.17 -12.68 4.72
C GLY A 77 -10.66 -14.06 5.21
N SER A 78 -10.05 -14.53 6.29
CA SER A 78 -10.37 -15.85 6.89
C SER A 78 -11.64 -15.86 7.76
N MET A 79 -12.13 -14.69 8.14
CA MET A 79 -13.37 -14.51 8.93
C MET A 79 -14.50 -13.99 8.04
N LYS A 80 -15.73 -13.89 8.58
CA LYS A 80 -16.83 -13.26 7.86
C LYS A 80 -16.53 -11.79 7.59
N GLU A 81 -16.89 -11.30 6.42
CA GLU A 81 -16.62 -9.92 6.01
C GLU A 81 -17.20 -8.88 6.98
N GLU A 82 -18.40 -9.15 7.53
CA GLU A 82 -19.06 -8.30 8.52
C GLU A 82 -18.26 -8.17 9.81
N ASP A 83 -17.72 -9.30 10.29
CA ASP A 83 -16.89 -9.33 11.51
C ASP A 83 -15.56 -8.63 11.28
N TYR A 84 -14.97 -8.79 10.09
CA TYR A 84 -13.77 -8.07 9.68
C TYR A 84 -14.00 -6.55 9.68
N LYS A 85 -15.06 -6.07 9.02
CA LYS A 85 -15.43 -4.65 8.97
C LYS A 85 -15.66 -4.08 10.36
N ARG A 86 -16.38 -4.81 11.23
CA ARG A 86 -16.60 -4.43 12.62
C ARG A 86 -15.30 -4.34 13.40
N GLY A 87 -14.45 -5.35 13.30
CA GLY A 87 -13.13 -5.38 13.95
C GLY A 87 -12.24 -4.22 13.53
N LYS A 88 -12.16 -3.91 12.22
CA LYS A 88 -11.42 -2.76 11.70
C LYS A 88 -11.95 -1.43 12.21
N THR A 89 -13.27 -1.27 12.29
CA THR A 89 -13.89 -0.05 12.82
C THR A 89 -13.56 0.12 14.31
N ILE A 90 -13.69 -0.93 15.12
CA ILE A 90 -13.36 -0.88 16.55
C ILE A 90 -11.88 -0.55 16.75
N SER A 91 -10.97 -1.20 16.01
CA SER A 91 -9.54 -0.95 16.10
C SER A 91 -9.17 0.49 15.74
N LYS A 92 -9.76 1.06 14.69
CA LYS A 92 -9.55 2.46 14.28
C LYS A 92 -10.07 3.45 15.32
N VAL A 93 -11.25 3.18 15.91
CA VAL A 93 -11.80 4.01 16.98
C VAL A 93 -10.91 3.95 18.22
N ALA A 94 -10.44 2.76 18.61
CA ALA A 94 -9.53 2.59 19.73
C ALA A 94 -8.21 3.34 19.53
N GLN A 95 -7.64 3.31 18.33
CA GLN A 95 -6.45 4.09 17.97
C GLN A 95 -6.71 5.61 18.09
N ALA A 96 -7.83 6.08 17.55
CA ALA A 96 -8.17 7.50 17.57
C ALA A 96 -8.38 8.02 19.00
N VAL A 97 -9.13 7.28 19.82
CA VAL A 97 -9.40 7.65 21.22
C VAL A 97 -8.12 7.54 22.05
N GLY A 98 -7.35 6.46 21.91
CA GLY A 98 -6.09 6.26 22.62
C GLY A 98 -5.04 7.31 22.23
N GLY A 99 -4.94 7.65 20.96
CA GLY A 99 -4.04 8.69 20.47
C GLY A 99 -4.39 10.08 20.99
N SER A 100 -5.67 10.44 21.06
CA SER A 100 -6.10 11.73 21.61
C SER A 100 -5.83 11.82 23.12
N GLY A 101 -6.08 10.75 23.89
CA GLY A 101 -5.75 10.69 25.32
C GLY A 101 -4.25 10.83 25.59
N TYR A 102 -3.39 10.27 24.72
CA TYR A 102 -1.94 10.42 24.83
C TYR A 102 -1.46 11.86 24.59
N VAL A 103 -2.06 12.56 23.63
CA VAL A 103 -1.63 13.92 23.23
C VAL A 103 -2.18 15.00 24.15
N PHE A 104 -3.44 14.89 24.58
CA PHE A 104 -4.16 15.94 25.31
C PHE A 104 -4.41 15.65 26.78
N GLY A 105 -4.24 14.39 27.21
CA GLY A 105 -4.50 13.98 28.61
C GLY A 105 -3.36 14.30 29.55
N GLY A 106 -3.67 14.25 30.87
CA GLY A 106 -2.69 14.29 31.95
C GLY A 106 -1.79 13.06 31.99
N GLN A 107 -0.87 13.00 32.95
CA GLN A 107 0.14 11.91 32.97
C GLN A 107 -0.49 10.51 33.07
N ASN A 108 -1.56 10.36 33.87
CA ASN A 108 -2.28 9.08 33.99
C ASN A 108 -3.11 8.76 32.74
N GLU A 109 -3.72 9.79 32.15
CA GLU A 109 -4.54 9.66 30.95
C GLU A 109 -3.68 9.34 29.71
N ARG A 110 -2.47 9.91 29.62
CA ARG A 110 -1.49 9.58 28.57
C ARG A 110 -1.09 8.12 28.59
N THR A 111 -0.89 7.54 29.77
CA THR A 111 -0.53 6.13 29.91
C THR A 111 -1.69 5.23 29.48
N ALA A 112 -2.93 5.54 29.95
CA ALA A 112 -4.12 4.80 29.56
C ALA A 112 -4.43 4.96 28.08
N GLY A 113 -4.35 6.18 27.53
CA GLY A 113 -4.53 6.47 26.13
C GLY A 113 -3.52 5.76 25.23
N GLY A 114 -2.25 5.71 25.66
CA GLY A 114 -1.20 4.98 24.96
C GLY A 114 -1.48 3.48 24.88
N LEU A 115 -1.92 2.87 25.98
CA LEU A 115 -2.27 1.44 26.01
C LEU A 115 -3.48 1.11 25.12
N VAL A 116 -4.52 1.94 25.14
CA VAL A 116 -5.69 1.77 24.28
C VAL A 116 -5.33 1.96 22.82
N GLY A 117 -4.52 2.97 22.49
CA GLY A 117 -4.05 3.21 21.13
C GLY A 117 -3.19 2.05 20.60
N LEU A 118 -2.27 1.52 21.42
CA LEU A 118 -1.46 0.35 21.07
C LEU A 118 -2.32 -0.90 20.89
N GLY A 119 -3.32 -1.13 21.77
CA GLY A 119 -4.26 -2.24 21.63
C GLY A 119 -5.06 -2.17 20.33
N GLY A 120 -5.50 -0.98 19.93
CA GLY A 120 -6.14 -0.75 18.65
C GLY A 120 -5.21 -1.02 17.45
N ALA A 121 -3.95 -0.57 17.51
CA ALA A 121 -2.96 -0.80 16.48
C ALA A 121 -2.61 -2.29 16.31
N ILE A 122 -2.45 -3.02 17.41
CA ILE A 122 -2.21 -4.47 17.37
C ILE A 122 -3.42 -5.19 16.79
N GLY A 123 -4.64 -4.83 17.20
CA GLY A 123 -5.88 -5.40 16.68
C GLY A 123 -6.03 -5.17 15.19
N ASP A 124 -5.74 -3.97 14.70
CA ASP A 124 -5.77 -3.62 13.28
C ASP A 124 -4.76 -4.45 12.46
N SER A 125 -3.54 -4.56 12.95
CA SER A 125 -2.48 -5.34 12.32
C SER A 125 -2.79 -6.85 12.29
N ALA A 126 -3.42 -7.38 13.36
CA ALA A 126 -3.81 -8.78 13.43
C ALA A 126 -4.93 -9.13 12.45
N LEU A 127 -5.84 -8.20 12.16
CA LEU A 127 -6.90 -8.38 11.15
C LEU A 127 -6.34 -8.36 9.72
N GLY A 128 -5.21 -7.72 9.50
CA GLY A 128 -4.53 -7.66 8.21
C GLY A 128 -5.37 -6.99 7.10
N LYS A 129 -5.04 -7.33 5.86
CA LYS A 129 -5.72 -6.86 4.66
C LYS A 129 -6.78 -7.89 4.26
N GLY A 130 -8.05 -7.57 4.47
CA GLY A 130 -9.15 -8.50 4.21
C GLY A 130 -9.64 -8.54 2.76
N TYR A 131 -9.20 -7.61 1.92
CA TYR A 131 -9.61 -7.53 0.52
C TYR A 131 -8.44 -7.73 -0.43
N GLU A 132 -8.76 -8.19 -1.63
CA GLU A 132 -7.88 -8.20 -2.78
C GLU A 132 -8.53 -7.39 -3.90
N PHE A 133 -7.80 -6.42 -4.40
CA PHE A 133 -8.09 -5.75 -5.66
C PHE A 133 -7.27 -6.40 -6.76
N SER A 134 -7.91 -6.77 -7.87
CA SER A 134 -7.22 -7.24 -9.06
C SER A 134 -7.76 -6.56 -10.30
N MET A 135 -6.86 -6.23 -11.22
CA MET A 135 -7.15 -5.55 -12.46
C MET A 135 -6.36 -6.18 -13.60
N ASN A 136 -7.05 -6.51 -14.67
CA ASN A 136 -6.43 -6.90 -15.94
C ASN A 136 -6.39 -5.68 -16.86
N PHE A 137 -5.26 -5.46 -17.52
CA PHE A 137 -5.06 -4.34 -18.41
C PHE A 137 -4.22 -4.72 -19.63
N LYS A 138 -4.27 -3.90 -20.68
CA LYS A 138 -3.42 -3.97 -21.86
C LYS A 138 -2.74 -2.64 -22.06
N CYS A 139 -1.54 -2.66 -22.66
CA CYS A 139 -0.88 -1.44 -23.11
C CYS A 139 -1.29 -1.17 -24.57
N ALA A 140 -1.94 -0.04 -24.82
CA ALA A 140 -2.40 0.38 -26.12
C ALA A 140 -2.22 1.89 -26.33
N ASN A 141 -2.13 2.33 -27.58
CA ASN A 141 -2.12 3.74 -27.98
C ASN A 141 -3.54 4.30 -27.95
#